data_e2007757621621cf9ca01650f62a6afa
#
_entry.id   e2007757621621cf9ca01650f62a6afa
#
_cell.length_a   1.000
_cell.length_b   1.000
_cell.length_c   1.000
_cell.angle_alpha   90.00
_cell.angle_beta   90.00
_cell.angle_gamma   90.00
#
_symmetry.space_group_name_H-M   'P 1'
#
loop_
_entity.id
_entity.type
_entity.pdbx_description
1 polymer ?
#
loop_
_entity_poly.entity_id
_entity_poly.type
_entity_poly.pdbx_seq_one_letter_code
_entity_poly.pdbx_strand_id
1 'polypeptide(L)'
;RYWGIYPFIFSTDAHFLNKDEREIHKAFLNSKSSSDREVDSFYRYAYIMSQQEVRDLMPYVTDEMFMEMVNNTKKIADMCQFYELEQPKVIARVEYEHMDEYEEDLAFFEELDRESHPFLSHYLFDEDSEADKYLGRLIAHGFVQKYKDEWDIDTYFNRLEEELWTIKTISDNINQPMSDYFITMSKMVDLMWDAGSLVGPSRGSAGAMLLNYLIDITQMDPIALDLPFVWRFMHPSRPDYPDIDVDSESDKRALVFNKVKEYFNGIGGDVINVCTFGTEGTKYALKTAGRGLNIDEDVINYLTSMIPNERGFDWSLSDCYNGNGEDRAPIKAFKEEIDKHKGLWALANNIEGLVTRLGVHASGVICVNGDFIEHGSYMKTTKEQLVTAFDLHDQEECGVLKYDMLTVSALDRIHQCLNYMLDDGTIEWQGSLKATYNKYLHPSVLDYESEEMWKRASDGDINSLFQFDTAVGGQSIKKIQPRSLKQLAIANSIMRLMAEGEQPIDIYVKQKLAPQIWYDDMRASGLTNEEIKVVEKYLKEKDGVADSQEVVMQLSMDPQISGFSMKDANRLRKIIAKKNFKDI
;
A
#
# COMPACT_ATOMS: atom_id res chain seq x y z
N ARG A 1 -0.47 -46.49 -31.70
CA ARG A 1 -1.40 -47.39 -31.05
C ARG A 1 -2.79 -46.77 -30.77
N TYR A 2 -2.82 -45.44 -30.56
CA TYR A 2 -4.05 -44.71 -30.22
C TYR A 2 -4.50 -43.73 -31.35
N TRP A 3 -3.77 -43.70 -32.45
CA TRP A 3 -4.14 -42.90 -33.63
C TRP A 3 -5.50 -43.34 -34.18
N GLY A 4 -6.36 -42.36 -34.44
CA GLY A 4 -7.75 -42.63 -34.88
C GLY A 4 -8.73 -42.90 -33.71
N ILE A 5 -8.26 -42.99 -32.47
CA ILE A 5 -9.11 -43.15 -31.28
C ILE A 5 -9.25 -41.78 -30.57
N TYR A 6 -8.15 -41.04 -30.47
CA TYR A 6 -8.10 -39.73 -29.82
C TYR A 6 -7.49 -38.69 -30.75
N PRO A 7 -7.98 -37.44 -30.74
CA PRO A 7 -7.33 -36.34 -31.44
C PRO A 7 -5.99 -36.01 -30.76
N PHE A 8 -4.92 -35.98 -31.54
CA PHE A 8 -3.61 -35.57 -31.07
C PHE A 8 -3.36 -34.10 -31.41
N ILE A 9 -2.62 -33.41 -30.54
CA ILE A 9 -2.00 -32.11 -30.76
C ILE A 9 -0.51 -32.25 -30.48
N PHE A 10 0.31 -31.25 -30.83
CA PHE A 10 1.67 -31.15 -30.36
C PHE A 10 1.81 -29.94 -29.40
N SER A 11 2.77 -30.03 -28.48
CA SER A 11 3.15 -28.94 -27.59
C SER A 11 4.66 -28.87 -27.55
N THR A 12 5.21 -27.67 -27.49
CA THR A 12 6.66 -27.42 -27.42
C THR A 12 7.18 -27.35 -25.99
N ASP A 13 6.29 -27.38 -24.98
CA ASP A 13 6.67 -27.19 -23.57
C ASP A 13 7.60 -25.97 -23.39
N ALA A 14 7.16 -24.82 -23.93
CA ALA A 14 8.00 -23.64 -24.06
C ALA A 14 8.33 -23.01 -22.69
N HIS A 15 9.60 -22.85 -22.40
CA HIS A 15 10.15 -22.20 -21.22
C HIS A 15 10.81 -20.85 -21.55
N PHE A 16 11.03 -20.56 -22.84
CA PHE A 16 11.56 -19.29 -23.36
C PHE A 16 10.99 -19.03 -24.77
N LEU A 17 11.10 -17.79 -25.27
CA LEU A 17 10.37 -17.40 -26.48
C LEU A 17 11.02 -17.92 -27.77
N ASN A 18 12.35 -17.83 -27.87
CA ASN A 18 13.07 -18.19 -29.09
C ASN A 18 14.44 -18.80 -28.78
N LYS A 19 15.12 -19.34 -29.77
CA LYS A 19 16.43 -20.01 -29.61
C LYS A 19 17.50 -19.14 -28.96
N ASP A 20 17.49 -17.84 -29.20
CA ASP A 20 18.53 -16.93 -28.74
C ASP A 20 18.42 -16.67 -27.23
N GLU A 21 17.23 -16.85 -26.67
CA GLU A 21 16.97 -16.69 -25.23
C GLU A 21 17.33 -17.93 -24.39
N ARG A 22 17.76 -18.99 -25.03
CA ARG A 22 18.19 -20.22 -24.35
C ARG A 22 19.28 -19.96 -23.31
N GLU A 23 20.26 -19.10 -23.62
CA GLU A 23 21.36 -18.79 -22.70
C GLU A 23 20.86 -18.05 -21.46
N ILE A 24 19.79 -17.25 -21.56
CA ILE A 24 19.14 -16.59 -20.42
C ILE A 24 18.53 -17.65 -19.51
N HIS A 25 17.74 -18.57 -20.05
CA HIS A 25 17.13 -19.65 -19.29
C HIS A 25 18.17 -20.57 -18.63
N LYS A 26 19.24 -20.91 -19.37
CA LYS A 26 20.36 -21.71 -18.86
C LYS A 26 21.06 -21.03 -17.69
N ALA A 27 21.36 -19.74 -17.81
CA ALA A 27 21.97 -18.97 -16.74
C ALA A 27 21.10 -18.93 -15.49
N PHE A 28 19.79 -18.73 -15.66
CA PHE A 28 18.83 -18.75 -14.56
C PHE A 28 18.78 -20.10 -13.85
N LEU A 29 18.77 -21.21 -14.57
CA LEU A 29 18.78 -22.55 -13.99
C LEU A 29 20.09 -22.83 -13.25
N ASN A 30 21.25 -22.48 -13.85
CA ASN A 30 22.55 -22.67 -13.25
C ASN A 30 22.76 -21.80 -12.01
N SER A 31 22.12 -20.65 -11.92
CA SER A 31 22.19 -19.76 -10.75
C SER A 31 21.57 -20.37 -9.49
N LYS A 32 20.69 -21.37 -9.63
CA LYS A 32 19.97 -22.02 -8.52
C LYS A 32 20.60 -23.31 -8.01
N SER A 33 21.61 -23.83 -8.70
CA SER A 33 22.22 -25.14 -8.39
C SER A 33 23.73 -25.06 -8.44
N SER A 34 24.41 -25.59 -7.41
CA SER A 34 25.87 -25.74 -7.37
C SER A 34 26.38 -26.93 -8.21
N SER A 35 25.50 -27.71 -8.80
CA SER A 35 25.81 -28.82 -9.70
C SER A 35 25.36 -28.50 -11.11
N ASP A 36 26.23 -28.75 -12.09
CA ASP A 36 25.85 -28.76 -13.51
C ASP A 36 24.65 -29.69 -13.68
N ARG A 37 23.48 -29.11 -13.82
CA ARG A 37 22.33 -29.87 -14.31
C ARG A 37 22.61 -30.13 -15.79
N GLU A 38 22.31 -31.33 -16.28
CA GLU A 38 22.23 -31.62 -17.72
C GLU A 38 21.08 -30.84 -18.37
N VAL A 39 21.16 -29.52 -18.30
CA VAL A 39 20.14 -28.57 -18.78
C VAL A 39 20.07 -28.61 -20.31
N ASP A 40 21.18 -28.99 -20.95
CA ASP A 40 21.36 -28.87 -22.40
C ASP A 40 20.53 -29.86 -23.23
N SER A 41 20.23 -31.05 -22.72
CA SER A 41 19.48 -32.02 -23.51
C SER A 41 17.97 -31.83 -23.39
N PHE A 42 17.47 -31.52 -22.19
CA PHE A 42 16.03 -31.42 -21.92
C PHE A 42 15.43 -30.15 -22.51
N TYR A 43 16.03 -28.97 -22.20
CA TYR A 43 15.47 -27.68 -22.60
C TYR A 43 15.88 -27.19 -23.99
N ARG A 44 16.62 -28.02 -24.76
CA ARG A 44 17.15 -27.63 -26.09
C ARG A 44 16.08 -27.14 -27.03
N TYR A 45 14.88 -27.69 -26.93
CA TYR A 45 13.75 -27.42 -27.81
C TYR A 45 12.55 -26.81 -27.08
N ALA A 46 12.72 -26.35 -25.85
CA ALA A 46 11.66 -25.80 -25.01
C ALA A 46 11.40 -24.29 -25.29
N TYR A 47 11.21 -23.95 -26.55
CA TYR A 47 10.86 -22.60 -27.00
C TYR A 47 9.62 -22.62 -27.91
N ILE A 48 9.06 -21.44 -28.21
CA ILE A 48 7.92 -21.34 -29.12
C ILE A 48 8.40 -21.57 -30.55
N MET A 49 8.15 -22.77 -31.06
CA MET A 49 8.59 -23.20 -32.40
C MET A 49 7.56 -22.83 -33.45
N SER A 50 8.06 -22.52 -34.64
CA SER A 50 7.24 -22.49 -35.85
C SER A 50 6.76 -23.90 -36.25
N GLN A 51 5.70 -23.97 -37.00
CA GLN A 51 5.19 -25.25 -37.52
C GLN A 51 6.24 -26.04 -38.29
N GLN A 52 7.13 -25.37 -39.04
CA GLN A 52 8.21 -26.01 -39.78
C GLN A 52 9.26 -26.62 -38.86
N GLU A 53 9.67 -25.92 -37.83
CA GLU A 53 10.63 -26.43 -36.84
C GLU A 53 10.08 -27.67 -36.11
N VAL A 54 8.80 -27.67 -35.74
CA VAL A 54 8.15 -28.86 -35.16
C VAL A 54 8.10 -30.00 -36.18
N ARG A 55 7.80 -29.70 -37.45
CA ARG A 55 7.77 -30.71 -38.51
C ARG A 55 9.14 -31.39 -38.70
N ASP A 56 10.22 -30.60 -38.67
CA ASP A 56 11.58 -31.08 -38.84
C ASP A 56 12.03 -32.02 -37.69
N LEU A 57 11.49 -31.80 -36.50
CA LEU A 57 11.74 -32.64 -35.30
C LEU A 57 10.91 -33.92 -35.28
N MET A 58 9.88 -34.03 -36.14
CA MET A 58 8.96 -35.17 -36.19
C MET A 58 9.01 -35.91 -37.56
N PRO A 59 10.22 -36.32 -38.05
CA PRO A 59 10.33 -36.96 -39.37
C PRO A 59 9.65 -38.34 -39.44
N TYR A 60 9.35 -38.92 -38.26
CA TYR A 60 8.70 -40.22 -38.12
C TYR A 60 7.16 -40.15 -38.22
N VAL A 61 6.58 -38.94 -38.24
CA VAL A 61 5.14 -38.72 -38.44
C VAL A 61 4.86 -38.44 -39.90
N THR A 62 3.81 -39.05 -40.49
CA THR A 62 3.41 -38.74 -41.85
C THR A 62 2.88 -37.32 -41.97
N ASP A 63 2.90 -36.75 -43.19
CA ASP A 63 2.40 -35.39 -43.41
C ASP A 63 0.90 -35.29 -43.09
N GLU A 64 0.14 -36.34 -43.37
CA GLU A 64 -1.30 -36.41 -43.08
C GLU A 64 -1.53 -36.34 -41.54
N MET A 65 -0.82 -37.15 -40.77
CA MET A 65 -0.90 -37.15 -39.32
C MET A 65 -0.45 -35.82 -38.72
N PHE A 66 0.62 -35.23 -39.24
CA PHE A 66 1.11 -33.94 -38.79
C PHE A 66 0.08 -32.83 -39.02
N MET A 67 -0.49 -32.76 -40.22
CA MET A 67 -1.53 -31.78 -40.56
C MET A 67 -2.81 -31.99 -39.75
N GLU A 68 -3.16 -33.23 -39.39
CA GLU A 68 -4.27 -33.50 -38.48
C GLU A 68 -3.99 -32.89 -37.09
N MET A 69 -2.79 -33.03 -36.55
CA MET A 69 -2.38 -32.43 -35.26
C MET A 69 -2.44 -30.90 -35.31
N VAL A 70 -1.98 -30.28 -36.41
CA VAL A 70 -2.10 -28.83 -36.64
C VAL A 70 -3.56 -28.39 -36.66
N ASN A 71 -4.40 -29.12 -37.42
CA ASN A 71 -5.82 -28.80 -37.50
C ASN A 71 -6.54 -28.99 -36.17
N ASN A 72 -6.15 -29.96 -35.36
CA ASN A 72 -6.70 -30.13 -34.01
C ASN A 72 -6.31 -28.99 -33.07
N THR A 73 -5.07 -28.48 -33.16
CA THR A 73 -4.66 -27.26 -32.43
C THR A 73 -5.52 -26.07 -32.87
N LYS A 74 -5.74 -25.90 -34.20
CA LYS A 74 -6.64 -24.85 -34.70
C LYS A 74 -8.07 -25.00 -34.19
N LYS A 75 -8.62 -26.22 -34.13
CA LYS A 75 -9.97 -26.46 -33.59
C LYS A 75 -10.08 -25.98 -32.14
N ILE A 76 -9.03 -26.22 -31.30
CA ILE A 76 -9.02 -25.72 -29.94
C ILE A 76 -9.07 -24.19 -29.93
N ALA A 77 -8.25 -23.53 -30.75
CA ALA A 77 -8.27 -22.08 -30.86
C ALA A 77 -9.64 -21.54 -31.35
N ASP A 78 -10.26 -22.23 -32.31
CA ASP A 78 -11.58 -21.87 -32.84
C ASP A 78 -12.72 -22.09 -31.79
N MET A 79 -12.51 -22.90 -30.77
CA MET A 79 -13.44 -23.08 -29.64
C MET A 79 -13.35 -21.92 -28.63
N CYS A 80 -12.24 -21.20 -28.59
CA CYS A 80 -12.07 -20.06 -27.74
C CYS A 80 -12.84 -18.86 -28.30
N GLN A 81 -13.69 -18.26 -27.48
CA GLN A 81 -14.43 -17.06 -27.83
C GLN A 81 -13.79 -15.86 -27.14
N PHE A 82 -13.80 -14.71 -27.80
CA PHE A 82 -13.41 -13.47 -27.17
C PHE A 82 -14.45 -13.09 -26.10
N TYR A 83 -13.99 -12.73 -24.91
CA TYR A 83 -14.79 -12.16 -23.85
C TYR A 83 -13.93 -11.17 -23.07
N GLU A 84 -14.57 -10.16 -22.50
CA GLU A 84 -13.90 -9.18 -21.65
C GLU A 84 -13.85 -9.70 -20.21
N LEU A 85 -12.68 -9.59 -19.59
CA LEU A 85 -12.49 -9.90 -18.17
C LEU A 85 -12.75 -8.69 -17.28
N GLU A 86 -12.64 -7.49 -17.84
CA GLU A 86 -12.92 -6.25 -17.11
C GLU A 86 -14.37 -6.21 -16.63
N GLN A 87 -14.55 -5.92 -15.36
CA GLN A 87 -15.85 -5.80 -14.73
C GLN A 87 -15.88 -4.57 -13.82
N PRO A 88 -17.06 -3.96 -13.62
CA PRO A 88 -17.21 -2.91 -12.61
C PRO A 88 -16.78 -3.44 -11.24
N LYS A 89 -16.01 -2.65 -10.50
CA LYS A 89 -15.60 -3.01 -9.13
C LYS A 89 -16.82 -3.14 -8.23
N VAL A 90 -16.87 -4.22 -7.47
CA VAL A 90 -17.93 -4.51 -6.51
C VAL A 90 -17.37 -4.46 -5.10
N ILE A 91 -18.04 -3.71 -4.23
CA ILE A 91 -17.69 -3.62 -2.81
C ILE A 91 -18.23 -4.87 -2.12
N ALA A 92 -17.38 -5.57 -1.37
CA ALA A 92 -17.82 -6.67 -0.52
C ALA A 92 -18.71 -6.15 0.61
N ARG A 93 -19.77 -6.89 0.92
CA ARG A 93 -20.75 -6.55 1.95
C ARG A 93 -20.65 -7.51 3.11
N VAL A 94 -20.93 -7.00 4.28
CA VAL A 94 -21.05 -7.76 5.53
C VAL A 94 -22.48 -7.71 6.05
N GLU A 95 -22.81 -8.53 7.04
CA GLU A 95 -24.11 -8.48 7.70
C GLU A 95 -24.24 -7.20 8.54
N TYR A 96 -25.42 -6.58 8.54
CA TYR A 96 -25.72 -5.39 9.32
C TYR A 96 -26.27 -5.85 10.68
N GLU A 97 -25.36 -5.95 11.64
CA GLU A 97 -25.65 -6.43 13.00
C GLU A 97 -26.07 -5.27 13.91
N HIS A 98 -26.80 -5.55 14.99
CA HIS A 98 -27.15 -4.59 16.05
C HIS A 98 -27.94 -3.34 15.60
N MET A 99 -28.63 -3.38 14.46
CA MET A 99 -29.38 -2.24 13.92
C MET A 99 -30.34 -1.62 14.95
N ASP A 100 -31.15 -2.48 15.61
CA ASP A 100 -32.14 -2.04 16.58
C ASP A 100 -31.51 -1.41 17.84
N GLU A 101 -30.34 -1.92 18.25
CA GLU A 101 -29.60 -1.39 19.41
C GLU A 101 -29.04 0.00 19.12
N TYR A 102 -28.53 0.23 17.92
CA TYR A 102 -27.99 1.54 17.53
C TYR A 102 -29.07 2.57 17.18
N GLU A 103 -30.32 2.16 16.97
CA GLU A 103 -31.43 3.06 16.71
C GLU A 103 -31.71 4.02 17.90
N GLU A 104 -31.46 3.57 19.14
CA GLU A 104 -31.67 4.39 20.34
C GLU A 104 -30.72 5.59 20.40
N ASP A 105 -29.51 5.47 19.80
CA ASP A 105 -28.51 6.54 19.80
C ASP A 105 -28.90 7.73 18.89
N LEU A 106 -29.84 7.55 17.98
CA LEU A 106 -30.40 8.64 17.16
C LEU A 106 -31.03 9.75 17.96
N ALA A 107 -31.52 9.46 19.18
CA ALA A 107 -32.10 10.46 20.07
C ALA A 107 -31.14 11.64 20.34
N PHE A 108 -29.81 11.38 20.28
CA PHE A 108 -28.79 12.43 20.42
C PHE A 108 -28.88 13.49 19.31
N PHE A 109 -29.36 13.11 18.13
CA PHE A 109 -29.41 13.94 16.93
C PHE A 109 -30.80 14.53 16.63
N GLU A 110 -31.77 14.43 17.56
CA GLU A 110 -33.12 14.97 17.36
C GLU A 110 -33.14 16.48 17.11
N GLU A 111 -32.20 17.22 17.72
CA GLU A 111 -32.08 18.69 17.58
C GLU A 111 -31.11 19.10 16.43
N LEU A 112 -30.68 18.15 15.58
CA LEU A 112 -29.81 18.44 14.44
C LEU A 112 -30.49 19.44 13.48
N ASP A 113 -29.78 20.51 13.13
CA ASP A 113 -30.18 21.39 12.04
C ASP A 113 -30.01 20.70 10.69
N ARG A 114 -31.09 20.06 10.23
CA ARG A 114 -31.12 19.26 9.00
C ARG A 114 -30.96 20.07 7.73
N GLU A 115 -31.26 21.37 7.75
CA GLU A 115 -31.08 22.26 6.60
C GLU A 115 -29.58 22.59 6.41
N SER A 116 -28.88 22.80 7.52
CA SER A 116 -27.43 23.06 7.51
C SER A 116 -26.59 21.79 7.30
N HIS A 117 -27.12 20.61 7.65
CA HIS A 117 -26.42 19.33 7.56
C HIS A 117 -27.23 18.29 6.78
N PRO A 118 -27.50 18.52 5.48
CA PRO A 118 -28.38 17.63 4.69
C PRO A 118 -27.80 16.23 4.49
N PHE A 119 -26.49 16.06 4.35
CA PHE A 119 -25.88 14.74 4.16
C PHE A 119 -25.81 13.96 5.48
N LEU A 120 -25.46 14.59 6.59
CA LEU A 120 -25.53 13.96 7.91
C LEU A 120 -26.98 13.53 8.21
N SER A 121 -27.96 14.40 7.93
CA SER A 121 -29.38 14.07 8.06
C SER A 121 -29.81 12.89 7.20
N HIS A 122 -29.33 12.82 5.94
CA HIS A 122 -29.60 11.69 5.03
C HIS A 122 -29.18 10.37 5.66
N TYR A 123 -27.92 10.25 6.10
CA TYR A 123 -27.41 9.02 6.70
C TYR A 123 -28.10 8.64 8.01
N LEU A 124 -28.48 9.61 8.82
CA LEU A 124 -29.11 9.35 10.12
C LEU A 124 -30.61 9.01 10.02
N PHE A 125 -31.34 9.60 9.08
CA PHE A 125 -32.80 9.58 9.12
C PHE A 125 -33.49 9.09 7.85
N ASP A 126 -32.82 9.02 6.70
CA ASP A 126 -33.43 8.53 5.47
C ASP A 126 -33.30 6.99 5.36
N GLU A 127 -34.25 6.39 4.64
CA GLU A 127 -34.38 4.95 4.51
C GLU A 127 -34.15 4.43 3.08
N ASP A 128 -33.65 5.28 2.18
CA ASP A 128 -33.54 4.98 0.76
C ASP A 128 -32.45 3.92 0.46
N SER A 129 -31.44 3.80 1.32
CA SER A 129 -30.32 2.86 1.19
C SER A 129 -30.06 2.14 2.52
N GLU A 130 -30.17 0.82 2.55
CA GLU A 130 -29.87 0.04 3.75
C GLU A 130 -28.43 0.22 4.22
N ALA A 131 -27.47 0.33 3.28
CA ALA A 131 -26.06 0.55 3.61
C ALA A 131 -25.84 1.95 4.22
N ASP A 132 -26.44 3.00 3.64
CA ASP A 132 -26.32 4.36 4.17
C ASP A 132 -26.99 4.46 5.54
N LYS A 133 -28.17 3.86 5.70
CA LYS A 133 -28.88 3.76 6.98
C LYS A 133 -28.00 3.07 8.04
N TYR A 134 -27.42 1.93 7.72
CA TYR A 134 -26.56 1.20 8.67
C TYR A 134 -25.29 1.99 9.03
N LEU A 135 -24.66 2.63 8.06
CA LEU A 135 -23.52 3.52 8.33
C LEU A 135 -23.94 4.67 9.27
N GLY A 136 -25.11 5.26 9.05
CA GLY A 136 -25.67 6.29 9.94
C GLY A 136 -25.85 5.79 11.38
N ARG A 137 -26.30 4.53 11.57
CA ARG A 137 -26.41 3.91 12.90
C ARG A 137 -25.05 3.71 13.57
N LEU A 138 -24.06 3.26 12.81
CA LEU A 138 -22.68 3.15 13.32
C LEU A 138 -22.11 4.52 13.72
N ILE A 139 -22.38 5.56 12.92
CA ILE A 139 -21.99 6.94 13.23
C ILE A 139 -22.63 7.41 14.53
N ALA A 140 -23.96 7.24 14.66
CA ALA A 140 -24.70 7.67 15.85
C ALA A 140 -24.16 6.95 17.09
N HIS A 141 -24.03 5.63 17.04
CA HIS A 141 -23.47 4.84 18.12
C HIS A 141 -22.05 5.31 18.51
N GLY A 142 -21.15 5.38 17.53
CA GLY A 142 -19.77 5.81 17.79
C GLY A 142 -19.68 7.24 18.32
N PHE A 143 -20.56 8.13 17.86
CA PHE A 143 -20.59 9.50 18.35
C PHE A 143 -21.03 9.54 19.83
N VAL A 144 -22.11 8.88 20.20
CA VAL A 144 -22.61 8.82 21.57
C VAL A 144 -21.59 8.17 22.51
N GLN A 145 -20.94 7.08 22.08
CA GLN A 145 -19.92 6.38 22.88
C GLN A 145 -18.65 7.19 23.11
N LYS A 146 -18.29 8.07 22.19
CA LYS A 146 -17.03 8.83 22.21
C LYS A 146 -17.22 10.29 22.60
N TYR A 147 -18.46 10.75 22.72
CA TYR A 147 -18.82 12.13 23.03
C TYR A 147 -18.14 12.60 24.32
N LYS A 148 -17.69 13.84 24.32
CA LYS A 148 -17.11 14.54 25.47
C LYS A 148 -17.73 15.92 25.58
N ASP A 149 -17.96 16.35 26.80
CA ASP A 149 -18.57 17.67 27.09
C ASP A 149 -17.78 18.86 26.53
N GLU A 150 -16.46 18.69 26.33
CA GLU A 150 -15.61 19.70 25.74
C GLU A 150 -15.66 19.77 24.20
N TRP A 151 -16.38 18.85 23.53
CA TRP A 151 -16.50 18.89 22.07
C TRP A 151 -17.32 20.09 21.61
N ASP A 152 -16.77 20.83 20.66
CA ASP A 152 -17.55 21.78 19.86
C ASP A 152 -18.37 21.00 18.82
N ILE A 153 -19.62 20.70 19.16
CA ILE A 153 -20.50 19.84 18.36
C ILE A 153 -20.61 20.35 16.91
N ASP A 154 -20.69 21.66 16.70
CA ASP A 154 -20.81 22.24 15.37
C ASP A 154 -19.57 21.90 14.50
N THR A 155 -18.38 21.93 15.08
CA THR A 155 -17.15 21.51 14.40
C THR A 155 -17.21 20.05 13.97
N TYR A 156 -17.71 19.15 14.84
CA TYR A 156 -17.83 17.72 14.52
C TYR A 156 -18.92 17.47 13.47
N PHE A 157 -20.07 18.12 13.56
CA PHE A 157 -21.14 17.98 12.59
C PHE A 157 -20.75 18.53 11.21
N ASN A 158 -20.12 19.68 11.15
CA ASN A 158 -19.61 20.24 9.90
C ASN A 158 -18.57 19.31 9.23
N ARG A 159 -17.72 18.67 10.03
CA ARG A 159 -16.75 17.71 9.52
C ARG A 159 -17.44 16.46 8.97
N LEU A 160 -18.41 15.89 9.69
CA LEU A 160 -19.20 14.76 9.20
C LEU A 160 -19.98 15.11 7.94
N GLU A 161 -20.57 16.29 7.87
CA GLU A 161 -21.28 16.79 6.70
C GLU A 161 -20.38 16.78 5.44
N GLU A 162 -19.14 17.30 5.54
CA GLU A 162 -18.17 17.31 4.45
C GLU A 162 -17.77 15.88 4.03
N GLU A 163 -17.50 15.00 5.01
CA GLU A 163 -17.09 13.62 4.74
C GLU A 163 -18.24 12.82 4.10
N LEU A 164 -19.46 12.94 4.62
CA LEU A 164 -20.65 12.23 4.12
C LEU A 164 -21.11 12.76 2.77
N TRP A 165 -21.03 14.09 2.51
CA TRP A 165 -21.19 14.64 1.18
C TRP A 165 -20.25 14.01 0.17
N THR A 166 -18.98 13.86 0.56
CA THR A 166 -17.96 13.26 -0.29
C THR A 166 -18.29 11.80 -0.60
N ILE A 167 -18.65 11.01 0.41
CA ILE A 167 -19.00 9.59 0.27
C ILE A 167 -20.24 9.44 -0.61
N LYS A 168 -21.31 10.21 -0.35
CA LYS A 168 -22.56 10.15 -1.12
C LYS A 168 -22.33 10.53 -2.58
N THR A 169 -21.59 11.60 -2.84
CA THR A 169 -21.29 12.04 -4.21
C THR A 169 -20.48 11.00 -4.98
N ILE A 170 -19.52 10.34 -4.33
CA ILE A 170 -18.77 9.25 -4.98
C ILE A 170 -19.70 8.05 -5.20
N SER A 171 -20.52 7.66 -4.24
CA SER A 171 -21.50 6.58 -4.37
C SER A 171 -22.40 6.77 -5.59
N ASP A 172 -22.91 7.99 -5.78
CA ASP A 172 -23.75 8.34 -6.92
C ASP A 172 -22.98 8.26 -8.26
N ASN A 173 -21.71 8.70 -8.26
CA ASN A 173 -20.86 8.67 -9.47
C ASN A 173 -20.51 7.24 -9.91
N ILE A 174 -20.31 6.32 -8.96
CA ILE A 174 -19.97 4.91 -9.27
C ILE A 174 -21.21 4.01 -9.30
N ASN A 175 -22.38 4.53 -8.97
CA ASN A 175 -23.65 3.81 -8.85
C ASN A 175 -23.57 2.60 -7.88
N GLN A 176 -22.85 2.77 -6.78
CA GLN A 176 -22.74 1.80 -5.69
C GLN A 176 -22.60 2.52 -4.35
N PRO A 177 -23.20 2.01 -3.25
CA PRO A 177 -23.05 2.62 -1.93
C PRO A 177 -21.63 2.43 -1.40
N MET A 178 -20.84 3.51 -1.34
CA MET A 178 -19.52 3.53 -0.71
C MET A 178 -19.60 3.22 0.80
N SER A 179 -20.75 3.35 1.40
CA SER A 179 -21.02 2.98 2.80
C SER A 179 -20.59 1.56 3.10
N ASP A 180 -20.89 0.61 2.20
CA ASP A 180 -20.49 -0.80 2.34
C ASP A 180 -18.97 -0.96 2.51
N TYR A 181 -18.16 -0.11 1.88
CA TYR A 181 -16.70 -0.17 2.02
C TYR A 181 -16.24 0.14 3.45
N PHE A 182 -16.78 1.21 4.04
CA PHE A 182 -16.47 1.61 5.42
C PHE A 182 -17.02 0.61 6.43
N ILE A 183 -18.24 0.12 6.22
CA ILE A 183 -18.85 -0.90 7.06
C ILE A 183 -18.01 -2.19 7.05
N THR A 184 -17.59 -2.63 5.88
CA THR A 184 -16.74 -3.82 5.72
C THR A 184 -15.39 -3.64 6.40
N MET A 185 -14.77 -2.46 6.27
CA MET A 185 -13.51 -2.17 6.97
C MET A 185 -13.66 -2.15 8.49
N SER A 186 -14.74 -1.57 9.02
CA SER A 186 -15.07 -1.59 10.45
C SER A 186 -15.23 -3.03 10.95
N LYS A 187 -15.97 -3.86 10.24
CA LYS A 187 -16.12 -5.28 10.56
C LYS A 187 -14.79 -6.05 10.51
N MET A 188 -13.93 -5.75 9.54
CA MET A 188 -12.58 -6.36 9.49
C MET A 188 -11.74 -6.02 10.71
N VAL A 189 -11.81 -4.78 11.19
CA VAL A 189 -11.13 -4.36 12.43
C VAL A 189 -11.64 -5.14 13.63
N ASP A 190 -12.95 -5.32 13.76
CA ASP A 190 -13.52 -6.15 14.83
C ASP A 190 -13.06 -7.62 14.75
N LEU A 191 -13.01 -8.18 13.54
CA LEU A 191 -12.50 -9.54 13.33
C LEU A 191 -11.00 -9.67 13.68
N MET A 192 -10.19 -8.60 13.53
CA MET A 192 -8.80 -8.59 13.99
C MET A 192 -8.72 -8.66 15.51
N TRP A 193 -9.55 -7.89 16.23
CA TRP A 193 -9.65 -7.96 17.69
C TRP A 193 -10.12 -9.35 18.15
N ASP A 194 -11.11 -9.92 17.50
CA ASP A 194 -11.65 -11.25 17.78
C ASP A 194 -10.64 -12.36 17.50
N ALA A 195 -9.72 -12.16 16.56
CA ALA A 195 -8.60 -13.07 16.31
C ALA A 195 -7.50 -12.98 17.40
N GLY A 196 -7.67 -12.11 18.39
CA GLY A 196 -6.71 -11.89 19.48
C GLY A 196 -5.50 -11.09 19.06
N SER A 197 -5.63 -10.22 18.05
CA SER A 197 -4.61 -9.27 17.62
C SER A 197 -4.92 -7.87 18.15
N LEU A 198 -3.88 -7.16 18.62
CA LEU A 198 -3.98 -5.72 18.74
C LEU A 198 -4.12 -5.11 17.35
N VAL A 199 -4.87 -3.99 17.28
CA VAL A 199 -5.04 -3.21 16.07
C VAL A 199 -4.33 -1.87 16.23
N GLY A 200 -3.63 -1.43 15.19
CA GLY A 200 -2.93 -0.15 15.18
C GLY A 200 -3.89 1.04 15.27
N PRO A 201 -3.52 2.12 15.95
CA PRO A 201 -4.44 3.22 16.23
C PRO A 201 -4.84 4.02 14.98
N SER A 202 -3.97 4.06 13.98
CA SER A 202 -4.22 4.75 12.71
C SER A 202 -3.07 4.54 11.75
N ARG A 203 -3.35 4.58 10.45
CA ARG A 203 -2.34 4.54 9.40
C ARG A 203 -2.74 5.41 8.22
N GLY A 204 -1.74 6.10 7.63
CA GLY A 204 -1.91 6.86 6.38
C GLY A 204 -3.01 7.92 6.45
N SER A 205 -3.68 8.12 5.32
CA SER A 205 -4.71 9.16 5.18
C SER A 205 -6.02 8.84 5.90
N ALA A 206 -6.27 7.56 6.19
CA ALA A 206 -7.48 7.12 6.87
C ALA A 206 -7.65 7.74 8.27
N GLY A 207 -6.52 8.07 8.94
CA GLY A 207 -6.53 8.70 10.26
C GLY A 207 -7.05 10.13 10.29
N ALA A 208 -7.20 10.77 9.14
CA ALA A 208 -7.75 12.12 9.06
C ALA A 208 -9.27 12.16 8.85
N MET A 209 -9.96 11.02 8.78
CA MET A 209 -11.42 10.96 8.68
C MET A 209 -12.06 10.75 10.06
N LEU A 210 -12.98 11.65 10.39
CA LEU A 210 -13.80 11.54 11.61
C LEU A 210 -14.71 10.31 11.57
N LEU A 211 -15.27 10.01 10.41
CA LEU A 211 -16.05 8.79 10.19
C LEU A 211 -15.29 7.55 10.64
N ASN A 212 -14.04 7.38 10.19
CA ASN A 212 -13.22 6.21 10.54
C ASN A 212 -12.98 6.10 12.05
N TYR A 213 -12.81 7.23 12.73
CA TYR A 213 -12.69 7.27 14.18
C TYR A 213 -14.01 6.85 14.86
N LEU A 214 -15.13 7.36 14.40
CA LEU A 214 -16.44 7.06 15.01
C LEU A 214 -16.81 5.58 14.88
N ILE A 215 -16.54 4.96 13.73
CA ILE A 215 -16.88 3.54 13.48
C ILE A 215 -15.73 2.56 13.78
N ASP A 216 -14.80 2.96 14.66
CA ASP A 216 -13.69 2.13 15.19
C ASP A 216 -12.67 1.60 14.15
N ILE A 217 -12.64 2.14 12.93
CA ILE A 217 -11.55 1.83 11.98
C ILE A 217 -10.24 2.43 12.46
N THR A 218 -10.27 3.63 13.03
CA THR A 218 -9.12 4.28 13.67
C THR A 218 -9.44 4.63 15.12
N GLN A 219 -8.40 4.89 15.92
CA GLN A 219 -8.54 5.13 17.37
C GLN A 219 -8.14 6.55 17.77
N MET A 220 -7.87 7.41 16.79
CA MET A 220 -7.40 8.78 17.03
C MET A 220 -8.41 9.77 16.49
N ASP A 221 -8.83 10.70 17.36
CA ASP A 221 -9.75 11.79 16.99
C ASP A 221 -9.02 12.82 16.11
N PRO A 222 -9.39 12.94 14.82
CA PRO A 222 -8.72 13.86 13.91
C PRO A 222 -8.99 15.34 14.23
N ILE A 223 -10.13 15.65 14.85
CA ILE A 223 -10.47 17.02 15.27
C ILE A 223 -9.57 17.44 16.43
N ALA A 224 -9.46 16.60 17.46
CA ALA A 224 -8.59 16.86 18.61
C ALA A 224 -7.11 16.98 18.23
N LEU A 225 -6.69 16.33 17.14
CA LEU A 225 -5.32 16.39 16.61
C LEU A 225 -5.10 17.49 15.57
N ASP A 226 -6.13 18.31 15.29
CA ASP A 226 -6.08 19.38 14.29
C ASP A 226 -5.67 18.87 12.90
N LEU A 227 -6.21 17.71 12.51
CA LEU A 227 -5.99 17.14 11.19
C LEU A 227 -7.07 17.60 10.22
N PRO A 228 -6.69 18.25 9.11
CA PRO A 228 -7.66 18.63 8.09
C PRO A 228 -8.22 17.39 7.38
N PHE A 229 -9.42 17.51 6.81
CA PHE A 229 -9.93 16.49 5.90
C PHE A 229 -9.00 16.31 4.71
N VAL A 230 -8.73 15.07 4.35
CA VAL A 230 -7.72 14.73 3.35
C VAL A 230 -8.37 14.50 2.00
N TRP A 231 -8.52 15.57 1.21
CA TRP A 231 -9.06 15.49 -0.16
C TRP A 231 -8.25 14.60 -1.10
N ARG A 232 -7.00 14.34 -0.77
CA ARG A 232 -6.17 13.36 -1.48
C ARG A 232 -6.65 11.92 -1.27
N PHE A 233 -7.22 11.64 -0.12
CA PHE A 233 -7.76 10.35 0.25
C PHE A 233 -9.08 10.09 -0.50
N MET A 234 -10.01 11.02 -0.41
CA MET A 234 -11.31 10.96 -1.10
C MET A 234 -11.70 12.34 -1.64
N HIS A 235 -12.18 12.38 -2.87
CA HIS A 235 -12.79 13.58 -3.45
C HIS A 235 -13.65 13.21 -4.67
N PRO A 236 -14.84 13.82 -4.89
CA PRO A 236 -15.73 13.50 -6.00
C PRO A 236 -15.13 13.65 -7.40
N SER A 237 -14.14 14.54 -7.58
CA SER A 237 -13.41 14.67 -8.85
C SER A 237 -12.44 13.53 -9.13
N ARG A 238 -12.29 12.60 -8.19
CA ARG A 238 -11.46 11.42 -8.28
C ARG A 238 -12.25 10.25 -7.73
N PRO A 239 -13.01 9.56 -8.58
CA PRO A 239 -13.91 8.47 -8.17
C PRO A 239 -13.16 7.15 -7.91
N ASP A 240 -11.92 7.23 -7.41
CA ASP A 240 -11.18 6.06 -6.96
C ASP A 240 -11.68 5.65 -5.57
N TYR A 241 -11.67 4.36 -5.30
CA TYR A 241 -11.95 3.85 -3.97
C TYR A 241 -10.87 4.30 -2.98
N PRO A 242 -11.23 4.62 -1.72
CA PRO A 242 -10.25 4.95 -0.71
C PRO A 242 -9.40 3.72 -0.37
N ASP A 243 -8.14 3.94 -0.01
CA ASP A 243 -7.21 2.89 0.42
C ASP A 243 -7.06 3.00 1.95
N ILE A 244 -7.86 2.26 2.67
CA ILE A 244 -7.80 2.20 4.14
C ILE A 244 -6.86 1.08 4.56
N ASP A 245 -5.70 1.48 5.07
CA ASP A 245 -4.73 0.58 5.65
C ASP A 245 -5.02 0.37 7.14
N VAL A 246 -4.99 -0.88 7.60
CA VAL A 246 -5.11 -1.23 9.02
C VAL A 246 -3.93 -2.12 9.44
N ASP A 247 -3.34 -1.82 10.60
CA ASP A 247 -2.23 -2.58 11.16
C ASP A 247 -2.71 -3.61 12.17
N SER A 248 -2.21 -4.85 12.05
CA SER A 248 -2.36 -5.92 13.02
C SER A 248 -0.99 -6.43 13.51
N GLU A 249 -0.98 -7.32 14.48
CA GLU A 249 0.24 -7.97 14.95
C GLU A 249 0.85 -8.88 13.89
N SER A 250 2.19 -8.91 13.79
CA SER A 250 2.89 -9.67 12.76
C SER A 250 2.76 -11.18 12.95
N ASP A 251 2.80 -11.65 14.19
CA ASP A 251 2.69 -13.08 14.52
C ASP A 251 1.24 -13.58 14.51
N LYS A 252 0.25 -12.69 14.48
CA LYS A 252 -1.18 -13.02 14.40
C LYS A 252 -1.74 -13.02 12.97
N ARG A 253 -0.95 -12.65 11.97
CA ARG A 253 -1.42 -12.51 10.58
C ARG A 253 -2.26 -13.70 10.08
N ALA A 254 -1.80 -14.93 10.33
CA ALA A 254 -2.53 -16.13 9.89
C ALA A 254 -3.87 -16.31 10.61
N LEU A 255 -3.93 -15.95 11.90
CA LEU A 255 -5.17 -16.01 12.69
C LEU A 255 -6.17 -14.98 12.20
N VAL A 256 -5.72 -13.74 11.97
CA VAL A 256 -6.53 -12.66 11.42
C VAL A 256 -7.10 -13.06 10.06
N PHE A 257 -6.25 -13.51 9.12
CA PHE A 257 -6.69 -13.97 7.81
C PHE A 257 -7.75 -15.09 7.90
N ASN A 258 -7.50 -16.09 8.73
CA ASN A 258 -8.43 -17.19 8.91
C ASN A 258 -9.75 -16.73 9.52
N LYS A 259 -9.74 -15.79 10.46
CA LYS A 259 -10.95 -15.23 11.07
C LYS A 259 -11.80 -14.47 10.07
N VAL A 260 -11.17 -13.62 9.25
CA VAL A 260 -11.85 -12.91 8.15
C VAL A 260 -12.42 -13.90 7.14
N LYS A 261 -11.65 -14.91 6.75
CA LYS A 261 -12.10 -15.95 5.82
C LYS A 261 -13.27 -16.78 6.38
N GLU A 262 -13.21 -17.14 7.67
CA GLU A 262 -14.30 -17.85 8.34
C GLU A 262 -15.61 -17.03 8.32
N TYR A 263 -15.52 -15.75 8.61
CA TYR A 263 -16.67 -14.85 8.57
C TYR A 263 -17.30 -14.76 7.17
N PHE A 264 -16.49 -14.44 6.14
CA PHE A 264 -17.02 -14.33 4.78
C PHE A 264 -17.57 -15.65 4.25
N ASN A 265 -16.93 -16.78 4.53
CA ASN A 265 -17.46 -18.09 4.18
C ASN A 265 -18.81 -18.36 4.89
N GLY A 266 -18.96 -17.90 6.13
CA GLY A 266 -20.20 -18.02 6.90
C GLY A 266 -21.39 -17.30 6.28
N ILE A 267 -21.14 -16.18 5.60
CA ILE A 267 -22.18 -15.42 4.89
C ILE A 267 -22.24 -15.74 3.37
N GLY A 268 -21.59 -16.84 2.95
CA GLY A 268 -21.61 -17.29 1.55
C GLY A 268 -20.68 -16.54 0.61
N GLY A 269 -19.69 -15.84 1.15
CA GLY A 269 -18.62 -15.17 0.40
C GLY A 269 -17.31 -15.95 0.39
N ASP A 270 -16.27 -15.37 -0.17
CA ASP A 270 -14.91 -15.93 -0.19
C ASP A 270 -13.85 -14.88 0.09
N VAL A 271 -12.69 -15.35 0.59
CA VAL A 271 -11.51 -14.50 0.86
C VAL A 271 -10.27 -15.17 0.29
N ILE A 272 -9.53 -14.42 -0.52
CA ILE A 272 -8.32 -14.92 -1.16
C ILE A 272 -7.15 -13.95 -1.01
N ASN A 273 -5.94 -14.50 -0.86
CA ASN A 273 -4.72 -13.71 -0.93
C ASN A 273 -4.41 -13.31 -2.38
N VAL A 274 -3.94 -12.09 -2.56
CA VAL A 274 -3.46 -11.62 -3.86
C VAL A 274 -2.08 -12.20 -4.15
N CYS A 275 -1.84 -12.62 -5.39
CA CYS A 275 -0.53 -13.03 -5.82
C CYS A 275 0.40 -11.82 -6.04
N THR A 276 1.70 -12.08 -6.03
CA THR A 276 2.71 -11.14 -6.48
C THR A 276 3.70 -11.84 -7.39
N PHE A 277 4.05 -11.20 -8.49
CA PHE A 277 5.10 -11.66 -9.38
C PHE A 277 6.41 -10.95 -9.04
N GLY A 278 7.29 -11.68 -8.36
CA GLY A 278 8.62 -11.14 -8.02
C GLY A 278 9.53 -11.14 -9.25
N THR A 279 10.05 -9.95 -9.58
CA THR A 279 10.98 -9.77 -10.70
C THR A 279 12.44 -9.81 -10.24
N GLU A 280 13.36 -10.10 -11.16
CA GLU A 280 14.80 -9.93 -10.94
C GLU A 280 15.14 -8.44 -10.99
N GLY A 281 15.29 -7.82 -9.82
CA GLY A 281 15.78 -6.43 -9.73
C GLY A 281 17.25 -6.33 -10.11
N THR A 282 17.72 -5.12 -10.34
CA THR A 282 19.05 -4.78 -10.89
C THR A 282 20.21 -5.59 -10.30
N LYS A 283 20.35 -5.58 -8.95
CA LYS A 283 21.43 -6.32 -8.27
C LYS A 283 21.25 -7.84 -8.35
N TYR A 284 19.99 -8.29 -8.32
CA TYR A 284 19.71 -9.73 -8.42
C TYR A 284 19.95 -10.25 -9.83
N ALA A 285 19.54 -9.51 -10.87
CA ALA A 285 19.81 -9.85 -12.26
C ALA A 285 21.33 -10.03 -12.52
N LEU A 286 22.12 -9.11 -11.98
CA LEU A 286 23.60 -9.20 -12.08
C LEU A 286 24.17 -10.43 -11.35
N LYS A 287 23.65 -10.75 -10.15
CA LYS A 287 24.04 -11.96 -9.40
C LYS A 287 23.64 -13.24 -10.13
N THR A 288 22.42 -13.27 -10.68
CA THR A 288 21.92 -14.42 -11.44
C THR A 288 22.76 -14.65 -12.71
N ALA A 289 23.03 -13.60 -13.47
CA ALA A 289 23.89 -13.67 -14.65
C ALA A 289 25.32 -14.10 -14.31
N GLY A 290 25.91 -13.53 -13.27
CA GLY A 290 27.25 -13.86 -12.80
C GLY A 290 27.39 -15.32 -12.40
N ARG A 291 26.47 -15.85 -11.63
CA ARG A 291 26.41 -17.27 -11.25
C ARG A 291 26.23 -18.18 -12.49
N GLY A 292 25.35 -17.77 -13.41
CA GLY A 292 25.10 -18.51 -14.65
C GLY A 292 26.34 -18.61 -15.55
N LEU A 293 27.20 -17.60 -15.49
CA LEU A 293 28.47 -17.56 -16.23
C LEU A 293 29.67 -18.05 -15.40
N ASN A 294 29.47 -18.55 -14.18
CA ASN A 294 30.52 -18.95 -13.24
C ASN A 294 31.57 -17.85 -12.96
N ILE A 295 31.14 -16.61 -12.86
CA ILE A 295 31.98 -15.48 -12.49
C ILE A 295 32.13 -15.46 -10.97
N ASP A 296 33.30 -15.10 -10.48
CA ASP A 296 33.64 -15.01 -9.07
C ASP A 296 32.64 -14.10 -8.31
N GLU A 297 32.20 -14.54 -7.14
CA GLU A 297 31.19 -13.84 -6.35
C GLU A 297 31.70 -12.48 -5.84
N ASP A 298 33.00 -12.34 -5.58
CA ASP A 298 33.60 -11.08 -5.14
C ASP A 298 33.53 -10.02 -6.25
N VAL A 299 33.73 -10.42 -7.51
CA VAL A 299 33.57 -9.54 -8.68
C VAL A 299 32.13 -9.07 -8.79
N ILE A 300 31.18 -9.98 -8.64
CA ILE A 300 29.75 -9.64 -8.72
C ILE A 300 29.35 -8.73 -7.56
N ASN A 301 29.81 -9.00 -6.35
CA ASN A 301 29.57 -8.13 -5.19
C ASN A 301 30.16 -6.74 -5.38
N TYR A 302 31.36 -6.65 -5.97
CA TYR A 302 31.97 -5.38 -6.32
C TYR A 302 31.13 -4.60 -7.35
N LEU A 303 30.68 -5.24 -8.43
CA LEU A 303 29.80 -4.63 -9.42
C LEU A 303 28.47 -4.17 -8.80
N THR A 304 27.84 -5.00 -7.96
CA THR A 304 26.58 -4.63 -7.30
C THR A 304 26.74 -3.48 -6.31
N SER A 305 27.93 -3.31 -5.71
CA SER A 305 28.23 -2.19 -4.81
C SER A 305 28.31 -0.83 -5.53
N MET A 306 28.58 -0.84 -6.83
CA MET A 306 28.64 0.36 -7.66
C MET A 306 27.26 0.85 -8.11
N ILE A 307 26.20 0.04 -7.96
CA ILE A 307 24.85 0.40 -8.37
C ILE A 307 24.27 1.39 -7.37
N PRO A 308 23.99 2.63 -7.78
CA PRO A 308 23.40 3.62 -6.91
C PRO A 308 21.98 3.21 -6.47
N ASN A 309 21.67 3.49 -5.21
CA ASN A 309 20.32 3.39 -4.71
C ASN A 309 19.76 4.80 -4.50
N GLU A 310 18.69 5.11 -5.17
CA GLU A 310 18.01 6.38 -5.07
C GLU A 310 16.61 6.15 -4.48
N ARG A 311 16.39 6.64 -3.26
CA ARG A 311 15.09 6.55 -2.55
C ARG A 311 14.56 5.13 -2.37
N GLY A 312 15.44 4.17 -2.12
CA GLY A 312 15.07 2.78 -1.95
C GLY A 312 14.99 1.97 -3.25
N PHE A 313 15.19 2.61 -4.41
CA PHE A 313 15.24 1.95 -5.71
C PHE A 313 16.66 1.97 -6.28
N ASP A 314 17.12 0.82 -6.71
CA ASP A 314 18.38 0.73 -7.43
C ASP A 314 18.22 1.32 -8.86
N TRP A 315 19.27 1.96 -9.37
CA TRP A 315 19.29 2.34 -10.79
C TRP A 315 19.21 1.09 -11.65
N SER A 316 18.57 1.20 -12.83
CA SER A 316 18.58 0.09 -13.78
C SER A 316 20.00 -0.21 -14.28
N LEU A 317 20.25 -1.44 -14.71
CA LEU A 317 21.53 -1.79 -15.32
C LEU A 317 21.82 -0.92 -16.55
N SER A 318 20.80 -0.60 -17.32
CA SER A 318 20.92 0.29 -18.47
C SER A 318 21.35 1.69 -18.08
N ASP A 319 20.78 2.26 -17.00
CA ASP A 319 21.17 3.58 -16.49
C ASP A 319 22.63 3.56 -15.99
N CYS A 320 23.02 2.50 -15.29
CA CYS A 320 24.41 2.35 -14.83
C CYS A 320 25.41 2.27 -15.98
N TYR A 321 25.06 1.58 -17.07
CA TYR A 321 25.96 1.31 -18.20
C TYR A 321 25.94 2.43 -19.26
N ASN A 322 24.75 2.93 -19.63
CA ASN A 322 24.54 3.91 -20.72
C ASN A 322 24.20 5.32 -20.21
N GLY A 323 23.73 5.44 -18.97
CA GLY A 323 23.01 6.63 -18.51
C GLY A 323 21.59 6.69 -19.08
N ASN A 324 20.79 7.62 -18.60
CA ASN A 324 19.41 7.84 -19.09
C ASN A 324 19.28 9.06 -20.04
N GLY A 325 20.38 9.75 -20.28
CA GLY A 325 20.41 10.95 -21.13
C GLY A 325 19.81 12.22 -20.51
N GLU A 326 19.38 12.16 -19.26
CA GLU A 326 18.81 13.27 -18.52
C GLU A 326 19.67 13.66 -17.32
N ASP A 327 19.46 13.02 -16.18
CA ASP A 327 20.10 13.34 -14.90
C ASP A 327 21.08 12.26 -14.41
N ARG A 328 21.14 11.10 -15.09
CA ARG A 328 22.02 9.97 -14.77
C ARG A 328 23.06 9.78 -15.85
N ALA A 329 24.32 10.08 -15.51
CA ALA A 329 25.46 9.79 -16.39
C ALA A 329 25.89 8.33 -16.24
N PRO A 330 26.49 7.72 -17.30
CA PRO A 330 27.06 6.38 -17.21
C PRO A 330 28.10 6.28 -16.09
N ILE A 331 28.09 5.18 -15.34
CA ILE A 331 29.07 4.92 -14.29
C ILE A 331 30.32 4.26 -14.95
N LYS A 332 31.33 5.05 -15.23
CA LYS A 332 32.53 4.60 -15.96
C LYS A 332 33.18 3.36 -15.34
N ALA A 333 33.37 3.36 -14.01
CA ALA A 333 33.98 2.23 -13.29
C ALA A 333 33.13 0.95 -13.42
N PHE A 334 31.81 1.06 -13.35
CA PHE A 334 30.90 -0.08 -13.55
C PHE A 334 31.02 -0.64 -14.97
N LYS A 335 31.01 0.24 -15.98
CA LYS A 335 31.13 -0.13 -17.39
C LYS A 335 32.48 -0.81 -17.68
N GLU A 336 33.56 -0.21 -17.21
CA GLU A 336 34.91 -0.76 -17.38
C GLU A 336 35.10 -2.13 -16.73
N GLU A 337 34.46 -2.35 -15.58
CA GLU A 337 34.53 -3.63 -14.86
C GLU A 337 33.68 -4.71 -15.52
N ILE A 338 32.38 -4.40 -15.82
CA ILE A 338 31.48 -5.40 -16.39
C ILE A 338 31.93 -5.86 -17.80
N ASP A 339 32.54 -4.96 -18.59
CA ASP A 339 33.04 -5.26 -19.95
C ASP A 339 34.22 -6.24 -19.94
N LYS A 340 34.95 -6.42 -18.82
CA LYS A 340 35.99 -7.45 -18.68
C LYS A 340 35.40 -8.87 -18.70
N HIS A 341 34.12 -9.01 -18.40
CA HIS A 341 33.43 -10.29 -18.28
C HIS A 341 32.49 -10.52 -19.47
N LYS A 342 33.01 -11.26 -20.46
CA LYS A 342 32.31 -11.50 -21.74
C LYS A 342 30.88 -12.02 -21.52
N GLY A 343 29.91 -11.32 -22.07
CA GLY A 343 28.49 -11.70 -22.04
C GLY A 343 27.75 -11.33 -20.76
N LEU A 344 28.41 -10.88 -19.68
CA LEU A 344 27.77 -10.56 -18.40
C LEU A 344 26.79 -9.43 -18.55
N TRP A 345 27.16 -8.33 -19.19
CA TRP A 345 26.27 -7.20 -19.45
C TRP A 345 25.01 -7.60 -20.19
N ALA A 346 25.17 -8.24 -21.36
CA ALA A 346 24.03 -8.59 -22.20
C ALA A 346 23.07 -9.55 -21.46
N LEU A 347 23.63 -10.54 -20.75
CA LEU A 347 22.84 -11.51 -20.01
C LEU A 347 22.12 -10.86 -18.82
N ALA A 348 22.80 -10.06 -18.01
CA ALA A 348 22.21 -9.39 -16.86
C ALA A 348 21.09 -8.42 -17.27
N ASN A 349 21.33 -7.62 -18.32
CA ASN A 349 20.34 -6.68 -18.85
C ASN A 349 19.09 -7.38 -19.42
N ASN A 350 19.21 -8.58 -19.95
CA ASN A 350 18.07 -9.38 -20.42
C ASN A 350 17.35 -10.12 -19.28
N ILE A 351 17.99 -10.33 -18.14
CA ILE A 351 17.39 -10.93 -16.94
C ILE A 351 16.67 -9.88 -16.09
N GLU A 352 17.16 -8.63 -16.09
CA GLU A 352 16.54 -7.57 -15.31
C GLU A 352 15.07 -7.39 -15.68
N GLY A 353 14.19 -7.40 -14.67
CA GLY A 353 12.75 -7.26 -14.83
C GLY A 353 11.99 -8.54 -15.16
N LEU A 354 12.67 -9.67 -15.44
CA LEU A 354 11.96 -10.94 -15.67
C LEU A 354 11.29 -11.45 -14.40
N VAL A 355 10.08 -11.95 -14.55
CA VAL A 355 9.35 -12.62 -13.47
C VAL A 355 10.01 -13.97 -13.16
N THR A 356 10.39 -14.16 -11.91
CA THR A 356 11.12 -15.38 -11.46
C THR A 356 10.48 -16.05 -10.25
N ARG A 357 9.55 -15.37 -9.59
CA ARG A 357 8.94 -15.86 -8.36
C ARG A 357 7.45 -15.55 -8.33
N LEU A 358 6.67 -16.52 -7.87
CA LEU A 358 5.29 -16.33 -7.44
C LEU A 358 5.29 -16.20 -5.92
N GLY A 359 4.78 -15.10 -5.42
CA GLY A 359 4.63 -14.81 -4.00
C GLY A 359 3.20 -14.53 -3.61
N VAL A 360 3.02 -14.22 -2.33
CA VAL A 360 1.77 -13.76 -1.75
C VAL A 360 1.94 -12.28 -1.39
N HIS A 361 0.96 -11.46 -1.71
CA HIS A 361 0.97 -10.04 -1.34
C HIS A 361 1.08 -9.90 0.20
N ALA A 362 1.86 -8.91 0.63
CA ALA A 362 2.18 -8.78 2.05
C ALA A 362 0.97 -8.42 2.93
N SER A 363 0.02 -7.65 2.41
CA SER A 363 -1.13 -7.12 3.17
C SER A 363 -2.46 -7.36 2.47
N GLY A 364 -2.49 -7.25 1.15
CA GLY A 364 -3.73 -7.24 0.38
C GLY A 364 -4.45 -8.58 0.37
N VAL A 365 -5.72 -8.54 0.70
CA VAL A 365 -6.68 -9.63 0.53
C VAL A 365 -7.86 -9.14 -0.29
N ILE A 366 -8.47 -10.03 -1.03
CA ILE A 366 -9.72 -9.78 -1.74
C ILE A 366 -10.83 -10.50 -1.00
N CYS A 367 -11.91 -9.77 -0.73
CA CYS A 367 -13.15 -10.30 -0.18
C CYS A 367 -14.26 -10.12 -1.21
N VAL A 368 -15.07 -11.14 -1.42
CA VAL A 368 -16.22 -11.12 -2.33
C VAL A 368 -17.43 -11.76 -1.68
N ASN A 369 -18.62 -11.31 -2.08
CA ASN A 369 -19.86 -12.02 -1.78
C ASN A 369 -20.08 -13.03 -2.93
N GLY A 370 -20.18 -14.30 -2.60
CA GLY A 370 -20.22 -15.39 -3.58
C GLY A 370 -18.86 -16.05 -3.81
N ASP A 371 -18.75 -16.83 -4.87
CA ASP A 371 -17.52 -17.57 -5.20
C ASP A 371 -16.54 -16.68 -5.96
N PHE A 372 -15.28 -16.60 -5.51
CA PHE A 372 -14.24 -15.84 -6.17
C PHE A 372 -14.02 -16.25 -7.64
N ILE A 373 -14.37 -17.50 -8.02
CA ILE A 373 -14.22 -17.99 -9.41
C ILE A 373 -15.04 -17.18 -10.42
N GLU A 374 -16.05 -16.44 -9.98
CA GLU A 374 -16.82 -15.52 -10.82
C GLU A 374 -16.05 -14.26 -11.20
N HIS A 375 -14.98 -13.94 -10.46
CA HIS A 375 -14.12 -12.77 -10.64
C HIS A 375 -12.71 -13.10 -11.12
N GLY A 376 -12.30 -14.37 -11.11
CA GLY A 376 -10.94 -14.74 -11.48
C GLY A 376 -10.63 -16.21 -11.29
N SER A 377 -9.35 -16.52 -11.37
CA SER A 377 -8.83 -17.88 -11.23
C SER A 377 -7.87 -17.97 -10.04
N TYR A 378 -7.70 -19.18 -9.54
CA TYR A 378 -6.75 -19.49 -8.49
C TYR A 378 -5.43 -20.04 -9.03
N MET A 379 -4.35 -19.73 -8.33
CA MET A 379 -3.07 -20.42 -8.45
C MET A 379 -2.61 -20.94 -7.10
N LYS A 380 -1.72 -21.93 -7.11
CA LYS A 380 -1.02 -22.39 -5.92
C LYS A 380 0.43 -21.91 -5.94
N THR A 381 0.86 -21.34 -4.83
CA THR A 381 2.28 -21.07 -4.61
C THR A 381 3.05 -22.38 -4.41
N THR A 382 4.38 -22.31 -4.40
CA THR A 382 5.24 -23.47 -4.07
C THR A 382 5.00 -24.04 -2.66
N LYS A 383 4.33 -23.28 -1.79
CA LYS A 383 3.92 -23.71 -0.44
C LYS A 383 2.46 -24.19 -0.39
N GLU A 384 1.87 -24.54 -1.53
CA GLU A 384 0.48 -24.98 -1.66
C GLU A 384 -0.59 -23.96 -1.21
N GLN A 385 -0.21 -22.71 -1.03
CA GLN A 385 -1.13 -21.63 -0.64
C GLN A 385 -1.89 -21.14 -1.88
N LEU A 386 -3.22 -21.03 -1.78
CA LEU A 386 -4.05 -20.48 -2.83
C LEU A 386 -3.91 -18.95 -2.88
N VAL A 387 -3.74 -18.45 -4.09
CA VAL A 387 -3.66 -17.03 -4.42
C VAL A 387 -4.42 -16.75 -5.72
N THR A 388 -4.71 -15.49 -6.01
CA THR A 388 -5.25 -15.07 -7.31
C THR A 388 -4.31 -15.44 -8.44
N ALA A 389 -4.82 -15.66 -9.65
CA ALA A 389 -3.99 -15.90 -10.83
C ALA A 389 -3.45 -14.61 -11.46
N PHE A 390 -4.07 -13.49 -11.21
CA PHE A 390 -3.61 -12.17 -11.61
C PHE A 390 -2.99 -11.44 -10.42
N ASP A 391 -2.05 -10.54 -10.70
CA ASP A 391 -1.56 -9.63 -9.68
C ASP A 391 -2.65 -8.60 -9.29
N LEU A 392 -2.33 -7.71 -8.36
CA LEU A 392 -3.32 -6.79 -7.82
C LEU A 392 -3.97 -5.92 -8.90
N HIS A 393 -3.14 -5.35 -9.79
CA HIS A 393 -3.61 -4.40 -10.79
C HIS A 393 -4.62 -5.06 -11.75
N ASP A 394 -4.22 -6.18 -12.35
CA ASP A 394 -5.06 -6.90 -13.30
C ASP A 394 -6.30 -7.53 -12.61
N GLN A 395 -6.15 -7.94 -11.34
CA GLN A 395 -7.26 -8.52 -10.58
C GLN A 395 -8.32 -7.48 -10.21
N GLU A 396 -7.91 -6.23 -9.92
CA GLU A 396 -8.85 -5.13 -9.69
C GLU A 396 -9.66 -4.77 -10.93
N GLU A 397 -9.10 -4.92 -12.13
CA GLU A 397 -9.83 -4.76 -13.40
C GLU A 397 -10.89 -5.85 -13.60
N CYS A 398 -10.73 -7.00 -12.95
CA CYS A 398 -11.75 -8.07 -12.93
C CYS A 398 -12.90 -7.80 -11.92
N GLY A 399 -13.02 -6.60 -11.39
CA GLY A 399 -14.18 -6.15 -10.62
C GLY A 399 -14.12 -6.43 -9.13
N VAL A 400 -12.95 -6.65 -8.55
CA VAL A 400 -12.78 -6.83 -7.11
C VAL A 400 -12.05 -5.67 -6.47
N LEU A 401 -12.18 -5.52 -5.15
CA LEU A 401 -11.44 -4.56 -4.34
C LEU A 401 -10.47 -5.28 -3.40
N LYS A 402 -9.30 -4.67 -3.25
CA LYS A 402 -8.32 -5.05 -2.26
C LYS A 402 -8.66 -4.41 -0.91
N TYR A 403 -8.49 -5.17 0.16
CA TYR A 403 -8.50 -4.68 1.54
C TYR A 403 -7.12 -4.90 2.15
N ASP A 404 -6.51 -3.86 2.73
CA ASP A 404 -5.16 -3.94 3.26
C ASP A 404 -5.12 -4.21 4.76
N MET A 405 -4.76 -5.44 5.11
CA MET A 405 -4.46 -5.88 6.47
C MET A 405 -2.95 -5.97 6.65
N LEU A 406 -2.34 -4.87 7.03
CA LEU A 406 -0.91 -4.78 7.24
C LEU A 406 -0.50 -5.40 8.57
N THR A 407 0.78 -5.70 8.72
CA THR A 407 1.32 -6.20 9.99
C THR A 407 2.48 -5.36 10.46
N VAL A 408 2.51 -5.09 11.78
CA VAL A 408 3.53 -4.26 12.42
C VAL A 408 4.04 -4.94 13.69
N SER A 409 5.33 -5.28 13.70
CA SER A 409 5.97 -5.93 14.86
C SER A 409 6.03 -5.07 16.12
N ALA A 410 5.77 -3.77 16.02
CA ALA A 410 5.63 -2.92 17.20
C ALA A 410 4.40 -3.31 18.02
N LEU A 411 3.31 -3.74 17.36
CA LEU A 411 2.10 -4.22 18.05
C LEU A 411 2.38 -5.53 18.82
N ASP A 412 3.19 -6.44 18.26
CA ASP A 412 3.61 -7.66 18.96
C ASP A 412 4.28 -7.34 20.30
N ARG A 413 5.16 -6.32 20.30
CA ARG A 413 5.86 -5.86 21.52
C ARG A 413 4.91 -5.20 22.52
N ILE A 414 3.97 -4.37 22.05
CA ILE A 414 2.96 -3.73 22.90
C ILE A 414 2.08 -4.80 23.56
N HIS A 415 1.63 -5.80 22.79
CA HIS A 415 0.84 -6.90 23.33
C HIS A 415 1.64 -7.72 24.38
N GLN A 416 2.91 -7.97 24.11
CA GLN A 416 3.78 -8.65 25.08
C GLN A 416 3.94 -7.84 26.38
N CYS A 417 4.09 -6.52 26.28
CA CYS A 417 4.12 -5.64 27.47
C CYS A 417 2.79 -5.70 28.21
N LEU A 418 1.66 -5.66 27.52
CA LEU A 418 0.34 -5.79 28.12
C LEU A 418 0.21 -7.11 28.92
N ASN A 419 0.68 -8.22 28.34
CA ASN A 419 0.66 -9.53 29.00
C ASN A 419 1.55 -9.54 30.26
N TYR A 420 2.75 -8.95 30.21
CA TYR A 420 3.59 -8.84 31.41
C TYR A 420 2.94 -8.02 32.52
N MET A 421 2.26 -6.93 32.18
CA MET A 421 1.55 -6.10 33.16
C MET A 421 0.32 -6.81 33.76
N LEU A 422 -0.31 -7.70 33.00
CA LEU A 422 -1.38 -8.59 33.49
C LEU A 422 -0.80 -9.67 34.42
N ASP A 423 0.31 -10.30 34.03
CA ASP A 423 0.94 -11.39 34.77
C ASP A 423 1.49 -10.95 36.14
N ASP A 424 2.04 -9.73 36.20
CA ASP A 424 2.57 -9.18 37.46
C ASP A 424 1.51 -8.44 38.31
N GLY A 425 0.27 -8.34 37.81
CA GLY A 425 -0.85 -7.71 38.48
C GLY A 425 -0.85 -6.17 38.47
N THR A 426 -0.02 -5.54 37.64
CA THR A 426 0.00 -4.08 37.45
C THR A 426 -1.32 -3.59 36.86
N ILE A 427 -1.94 -4.39 35.99
CA ILE A 427 -3.24 -4.12 35.40
C ILE A 427 -4.14 -5.36 35.51
N GLU A 428 -5.44 -5.15 35.32
CA GLU A 428 -6.47 -6.19 35.38
C GLU A 428 -7.13 -6.43 34.01
N TRP A 429 -7.41 -7.71 33.71
CA TRP A 429 -8.17 -8.08 32.50
C TRP A 429 -9.60 -7.53 32.52
N GLN A 430 -10.03 -6.90 31.44
CA GLN A 430 -11.33 -6.22 31.31
C GLN A 430 -12.38 -7.03 30.52
N GLY A 431 -12.27 -8.36 30.50
CA GLY A 431 -13.21 -9.24 29.81
C GLY A 431 -12.86 -9.53 28.35
N SER A 432 -12.18 -8.62 27.65
CA SER A 432 -11.65 -8.83 26.30
C SER A 432 -10.32 -8.12 26.08
N LEU A 433 -9.58 -8.52 25.03
CA LEU A 433 -8.34 -7.85 24.64
C LEU A 433 -8.60 -6.38 24.28
N LYS A 434 -9.64 -6.11 23.43
CA LYS A 434 -10.05 -4.74 23.03
C LYS A 434 -10.38 -3.89 24.27
N ALA A 435 -11.18 -4.40 25.21
CA ALA A 435 -11.53 -3.66 26.42
C ALA A 435 -10.33 -3.40 27.35
N THR A 436 -9.43 -4.38 27.49
CA THR A 436 -8.21 -4.23 28.27
C THR A 436 -7.27 -3.19 27.65
N TYR A 437 -7.04 -3.28 26.35
CA TYR A 437 -6.26 -2.30 25.61
C TYR A 437 -6.87 -0.89 25.72
N ASN A 438 -8.18 -0.77 25.49
CA ASN A 438 -8.88 0.53 25.54
C ASN A 438 -8.75 1.19 26.92
N LYS A 439 -8.76 0.42 27.99
CA LYS A 439 -8.63 0.98 29.35
C LYS A 439 -7.22 1.50 29.65
N TYR A 440 -6.17 0.83 29.15
CA TYR A 440 -4.80 1.09 29.60
C TYR A 440 -3.86 1.65 28.54
N LEU A 441 -4.13 1.40 27.25
CA LEU A 441 -3.21 1.71 26.15
C LEU A 441 -3.85 2.44 24.97
N HIS A 442 -5.17 2.67 25.01
CA HIS A 442 -5.83 3.46 23.96
C HIS A 442 -5.20 4.85 23.84
N PRO A 443 -5.01 5.41 22.64
CA PRO A 443 -4.42 6.74 22.47
C PRO A 443 -5.03 7.84 23.34
N SER A 444 -6.32 7.78 23.63
CA SER A 444 -7.02 8.79 24.45
C SER A 444 -6.67 8.74 25.95
N VAL A 445 -6.04 7.67 26.44
CA VAL A 445 -5.68 7.52 27.87
C VAL A 445 -4.18 7.67 28.11
N LEU A 446 -3.38 7.81 27.06
CA LEU A 446 -1.92 7.97 27.18
C LEU A 446 -1.54 9.40 27.57
N ASP A 447 -0.53 9.52 28.40
CA ASP A 447 0.07 10.80 28.80
C ASP A 447 1.11 11.26 27.77
N TYR A 448 0.69 12.11 26.84
CA TYR A 448 1.58 12.70 25.84
C TYR A 448 2.44 13.86 26.37
N GLU A 449 2.19 14.34 27.58
CA GLU A 449 2.97 15.39 28.22
C GLU A 449 4.13 14.84 29.09
N SER A 450 4.30 13.52 29.12
CA SER A 450 5.37 12.86 29.88
C SER A 450 6.75 13.31 29.43
N GLU A 451 7.42 14.13 30.24
CA GLU A 451 8.78 14.59 29.98
C GLU A 451 9.79 13.43 29.93
N GLU A 452 9.57 12.38 30.72
CA GLU A 452 10.44 11.21 30.75
C GLU A 452 10.37 10.46 29.40
N MET A 453 9.17 10.26 28.83
CA MET A 453 8.97 9.63 27.54
C MET A 453 9.73 10.38 26.43
N TRP A 454 9.54 11.69 26.34
CA TRP A 454 10.21 12.51 25.32
C TRP A 454 11.72 12.59 25.52
N LYS A 455 12.17 12.61 26.78
CA LYS A 455 13.60 12.58 27.08
C LYS A 455 14.24 11.27 26.63
N ARG A 456 13.67 10.12 26.96
CA ARG A 456 14.17 8.81 26.53
C ARG A 456 14.26 8.71 25.00
N ALA A 457 13.22 9.13 24.28
CA ALA A 457 13.23 9.17 22.81
C ALA A 457 14.38 10.06 22.30
N SER A 458 14.54 11.28 22.86
CA SER A 458 15.58 12.24 22.47
C SER A 458 17.00 11.76 22.80
N ASP A 459 17.19 10.98 23.87
CA ASP A 459 18.45 10.34 24.23
C ASP A 459 18.81 9.16 23.28
N GLY A 460 17.83 8.72 22.47
CA GLY A 460 18.01 7.70 21.43
C GLY A 460 17.57 6.30 21.85
N ASP A 461 16.73 6.16 22.88
CA ASP A 461 16.04 4.92 23.20
C ASP A 461 14.83 4.75 22.24
N ILE A 462 15.15 4.26 21.05
CA ILE A 462 14.22 4.18 19.91
C ILE A 462 13.90 2.75 19.47
N ASN A 463 14.38 1.75 20.21
CA ASN A 463 14.35 0.34 19.78
C ASN A 463 12.94 -0.22 19.48
N SER A 464 11.91 0.44 19.98
CA SER A 464 10.51 0.04 19.73
C SER A 464 9.68 1.17 19.13
N LEU A 465 10.32 2.28 18.74
CA LEU A 465 9.64 3.40 18.14
C LEU A 465 9.48 3.15 16.63
N PHE A 466 8.27 2.80 16.23
CA PHE A 466 7.95 2.45 14.83
C PHE A 466 8.45 3.51 13.85
N GLN A 467 9.08 3.09 12.77
CA GLN A 467 9.74 3.90 11.72
C GLN A 467 11.02 4.64 12.15
N PHE A 468 11.28 4.81 13.45
CA PHE A 468 12.47 5.49 13.95
C PHE A 468 13.56 4.53 14.45
N ASP A 469 13.28 3.23 14.55
CA ASP A 469 14.21 2.17 14.93
C ASP A 469 15.25 1.84 13.86
N THR A 470 15.64 2.85 13.08
CA THR A 470 16.67 2.84 12.05
C THR A 470 17.80 3.81 12.40
N ALA A 471 18.98 3.64 11.78
CA ALA A 471 20.10 4.56 11.99
C ALA A 471 19.73 6.02 11.65
N VAL A 472 18.99 6.23 10.56
CA VAL A 472 18.53 7.56 10.12
C VAL A 472 17.48 8.11 11.10
N GLY A 473 16.50 7.29 11.50
CA GLY A 473 15.47 7.67 12.45
C GLY A 473 16.05 8.09 13.80
N GLY A 474 16.98 7.28 14.33
CA GLY A 474 17.64 7.58 15.60
C GLY A 474 18.49 8.86 15.58
N GLN A 475 19.19 9.11 14.47
CA GLN A 475 19.93 10.37 14.30
C GLN A 475 18.97 11.56 14.21
N SER A 476 17.85 11.40 13.52
CA SER A 476 16.84 12.45 13.36
C SER A 476 16.22 12.84 14.69
N ILE A 477 15.80 11.86 15.50
CA ILE A 477 15.24 12.12 16.84
C ILE A 477 16.25 12.81 17.75
N LYS A 478 17.50 12.36 17.77
CA LYS A 478 18.57 12.98 18.58
C LYS A 478 18.84 14.43 18.18
N LYS A 479 18.74 14.76 16.90
CA LYS A 479 18.90 16.15 16.41
C LYS A 479 17.68 17.01 16.73
N ILE A 480 16.49 16.50 16.43
CA ILE A 480 15.22 17.27 16.53
C ILE A 480 14.78 17.41 17.99
N GLN A 481 15.02 16.40 18.83
CA GLN A 481 14.57 16.35 20.21
C GLN A 481 13.07 16.67 20.35
N PRO A 482 12.17 15.85 19.79
CA PRO A 482 10.75 16.13 19.82
C PRO A 482 10.21 16.14 21.25
N ARG A 483 9.21 17.00 21.50
CA ARG A 483 8.50 17.15 22.77
C ARG A 483 6.98 17.04 22.61
N SER A 484 6.50 16.70 21.41
CA SER A 484 5.09 16.50 21.11
C SER A 484 4.91 15.58 19.91
N LEU A 485 3.69 15.04 19.76
CA LEU A 485 3.33 14.25 18.58
C LEU A 485 3.48 15.05 17.27
N LYS A 486 3.12 16.34 17.26
CA LYS A 486 3.33 17.22 16.10
C LYS A 486 4.80 17.25 15.69
N GLN A 487 5.72 17.45 16.64
CA GLN A 487 7.17 17.46 16.36
C GLN A 487 7.71 16.09 15.94
N LEU A 488 7.14 15.01 16.47
CA LEU A 488 7.49 13.64 16.05
C LEU A 488 7.03 13.39 14.61
N ALA A 489 5.85 13.85 14.23
CA ALA A 489 5.34 13.76 12.86
C ALA A 489 6.22 14.55 11.88
N ILE A 490 6.64 15.77 12.23
CA ILE A 490 7.60 16.56 11.46
C ILE A 490 8.93 15.80 11.31
N ALA A 491 9.45 15.22 12.38
CA ALA A 491 10.67 14.41 12.34
C ALA A 491 10.56 13.25 11.35
N ASN A 492 9.42 12.55 11.35
CA ASN A 492 9.14 11.45 10.42
C ASN A 492 9.09 11.91 8.95
N SER A 493 8.55 13.10 8.70
CA SER A 493 8.47 13.67 7.35
C SER A 493 9.84 14.12 6.85
N ILE A 494 10.60 14.86 7.67
CA ILE A 494 11.87 15.47 7.28
C ILE A 494 12.99 14.43 7.13
N MET A 495 13.04 13.39 7.96
CA MET A 495 14.11 12.40 7.91
C MET A 495 14.21 11.66 6.57
N ARG A 496 13.17 11.70 5.76
CA ARG A 496 13.11 11.07 4.44
C ARG A 496 13.52 12.00 3.30
N LEU A 497 13.73 13.27 3.60
CA LEU A 497 14.13 14.26 2.62
C LEU A 497 15.65 14.31 2.52
N MET A 498 16.15 14.43 1.30
CA MET A 498 17.55 14.61 0.96
C MET A 498 17.70 15.87 0.12
N ALA A 499 18.71 16.66 0.39
CA ALA A 499 19.02 17.85 -0.38
C ALA A 499 20.52 17.87 -0.75
N GLU A 500 20.83 18.52 -1.85
CA GLU A 500 22.20 18.92 -2.17
C GLU A 500 22.54 20.14 -1.28
N GLY A 501 23.58 20.01 -0.42
CA GLY A 501 23.97 21.05 0.51
C GLY A 501 23.47 20.80 1.94
N GLU A 502 22.90 21.85 2.59
CA GLU A 502 22.43 21.73 3.95
C GLU A 502 21.19 20.82 4.03
N GLN A 503 21.21 19.85 4.94
CA GLN A 503 20.13 18.87 5.03
C GLN A 503 18.87 19.49 5.63
N PRO A 504 17.66 19.11 5.16
CA PRO A 504 16.38 19.65 5.66
C PRO A 504 16.23 19.58 7.18
N ILE A 505 16.76 18.50 7.79
CA ILE A 505 16.73 18.33 9.24
C ILE A 505 17.57 19.38 9.98
N ASP A 506 18.71 19.77 9.43
CA ASP A 506 19.60 20.78 10.05
C ASP A 506 19.00 22.17 9.92
N ILE A 507 18.34 22.47 8.79
CA ILE A 507 17.57 23.71 8.56
C ILE A 507 16.42 23.78 9.59
N TYR A 508 15.65 22.72 9.74
CA TYR A 508 14.55 22.65 10.70
C TYR A 508 15.02 22.90 12.13
N VAL A 509 16.08 22.24 12.56
CA VAL A 509 16.62 22.41 13.93
C VAL A 509 17.05 23.85 14.17
N LYS A 510 17.69 24.50 13.20
CA LYS A 510 18.06 25.94 13.30
C LYS A 510 16.82 26.82 13.45
N GLN A 511 15.80 26.61 12.62
CA GLN A 511 14.56 27.40 12.65
C GLN A 511 13.77 27.17 13.92
N LYS A 512 13.71 25.91 14.43
CA LYS A 512 13.08 25.57 15.71
C LYS A 512 13.75 26.28 16.89
N LEU A 513 15.08 26.34 16.91
CA LEU A 513 15.84 27.00 17.97
C LEU A 513 15.82 28.53 17.87
N ALA A 514 15.71 29.07 16.68
CA ALA A 514 15.68 30.49 16.40
C ALA A 514 14.64 30.81 15.32
N PRO A 515 13.34 30.90 15.66
CA PRO A 515 12.25 31.11 14.69
C PRO A 515 12.43 32.33 13.79
N GLN A 516 13.20 33.32 14.23
CA GLN A 516 13.52 34.49 13.42
C GLN A 516 14.23 34.13 12.11
N ILE A 517 15.00 33.03 12.09
CA ILE A 517 15.70 32.56 10.87
C ILE A 517 14.68 32.23 9.78
N TRP A 518 13.56 31.60 10.10
CA TRP A 518 12.51 31.31 9.12
C TRP A 518 11.95 32.59 8.47
N TYR A 519 11.69 33.62 9.26
CA TYR A 519 11.21 34.91 8.73
C TYR A 519 12.26 35.61 7.87
N ASP A 520 13.53 35.52 8.23
CA ASP A 520 14.62 36.10 7.47
C ASP A 520 14.83 35.37 6.15
N ASP A 521 14.72 34.04 6.12
CA ASP A 521 14.77 33.20 4.93
C ASP A 521 13.60 33.52 3.98
N MET A 522 12.38 33.71 4.48
CA MET A 522 11.22 34.10 3.68
C MET A 522 11.44 35.50 3.03
N ARG A 523 11.96 36.45 3.80
CA ARG A 523 12.29 37.79 3.24
C ARG A 523 13.42 37.73 2.23
N ALA A 524 14.44 36.92 2.49
CA ALA A 524 15.54 36.71 1.55
C ALA A 524 15.07 36.03 0.24
N SER A 525 14.01 35.22 0.31
CA SER A 525 13.33 34.65 -0.85
C SER A 525 12.41 35.65 -1.58
N GLY A 526 12.31 36.90 -1.11
CA GLY A 526 11.58 37.97 -1.77
C GLY A 526 10.15 38.19 -1.29
N LEU A 527 9.69 37.46 -0.26
CA LEU A 527 8.35 37.64 0.28
C LEU A 527 8.24 38.93 1.12
N THR A 528 7.14 39.64 0.96
CA THR A 528 6.75 40.75 1.81
C THR A 528 6.23 40.28 3.17
N ASN A 529 6.18 41.16 4.16
CA ASN A 529 5.62 40.81 5.47
C ASN A 529 4.12 40.41 5.42
N GLU A 530 3.38 40.92 4.43
CA GLU A 530 1.97 40.56 4.22
C GLU A 530 1.84 39.16 3.64
N GLU A 531 2.66 38.79 2.66
CA GLU A 531 2.72 37.46 2.10
C GLU A 531 3.19 36.43 3.14
N ILE A 532 4.17 36.76 3.98
CA ILE A 532 4.63 35.91 5.08
C ILE A 532 3.48 35.61 6.04
N LYS A 533 2.63 36.58 6.38
CA LYS A 533 1.44 36.35 7.22
C LYS A 533 0.46 35.36 6.61
N VAL A 534 0.32 35.30 5.30
CA VAL A 534 -0.52 34.33 4.62
C VAL A 534 0.06 32.92 4.76
N VAL A 535 1.37 32.79 4.57
CA VAL A 535 2.08 31.51 4.72
C VAL A 535 2.07 31.04 6.18
N GLU A 536 2.16 31.96 7.14
CA GLU A 536 2.08 31.64 8.59
C GLU A 536 0.81 30.89 8.98
N LYS A 537 -0.32 31.15 8.33
CA LYS A 537 -1.59 30.44 8.62
C LYS A 537 -1.44 28.92 8.54
N TYR A 538 -0.56 28.46 7.66
CA TYR A 538 -0.38 27.04 7.37
C TYR A 538 0.87 26.42 8.02
N LEU A 539 1.91 27.23 8.24
CA LEU A 539 3.23 26.71 8.62
C LEU A 539 3.67 27.08 10.04
N LYS A 540 3.06 28.08 10.68
CA LYS A 540 3.52 28.55 11.99
C LYS A 540 3.52 27.46 13.08
N GLU A 541 2.41 26.72 13.18
CA GLU A 541 2.29 25.64 14.17
C GLU A 541 3.11 24.38 13.82
N LYS A 542 3.72 24.40 12.64
CA LYS A 542 4.58 23.34 12.12
C LYS A 542 6.04 23.77 12.06
N ASP A 543 6.42 24.74 12.90
CA ASP A 543 7.77 25.30 12.94
C ASP A 543 8.31 25.71 11.55
N GLY A 544 7.44 26.20 10.68
CA GLY A 544 7.80 26.69 9.33
C GLY A 544 7.89 25.62 8.23
N VAL A 545 7.52 24.38 8.49
CA VAL A 545 7.69 23.27 7.55
C VAL A 545 6.37 22.81 6.94
N ALA A 546 6.32 22.64 5.61
CA ALA A 546 5.26 21.91 4.94
C ALA A 546 5.50 20.40 5.13
N ASP A 547 5.04 19.87 6.24
CA ASP A 547 5.29 18.51 6.71
C ASP A 547 4.49 17.42 5.97
N SER A 548 3.47 17.83 5.22
CA SER A 548 2.58 16.92 4.51
C SER A 548 2.21 17.44 3.12
N GLN A 549 1.73 16.53 2.28
CA GLN A 549 1.24 16.88 0.93
C GLN A 549 -0.02 17.75 1.00
N GLU A 550 -0.82 17.57 2.04
CA GLU A 550 -2.03 18.32 2.32
C GLU A 550 -1.73 19.81 2.54
N VAL A 551 -0.69 20.11 3.29
CA VAL A 551 -0.23 21.50 3.50
C VAL A 551 0.21 22.15 2.18
N VAL A 552 0.90 21.41 1.31
CA VAL A 552 1.27 21.89 -0.02
C VAL A 552 0.02 22.19 -0.85
N MET A 553 -1.00 21.35 -0.79
CA MET A 553 -2.28 21.58 -1.46
C MET A 553 -2.99 22.81 -0.89
N GLN A 554 -3.10 22.92 0.44
CA GLN A 554 -3.72 24.09 1.10
C GLN A 554 -3.04 25.40 0.72
N LEU A 555 -1.71 25.43 0.74
CA LEU A 555 -0.93 26.60 0.29
C LEU A 555 -1.23 26.95 -1.17
N SER A 556 -1.26 25.98 -2.07
CA SER A 556 -1.52 26.22 -3.49
C SER A 556 -2.96 26.64 -3.78
N MET A 557 -3.92 26.26 -2.94
CA MET A 557 -5.33 26.62 -3.10
C MET A 557 -5.67 27.98 -2.50
N ASP A 558 -4.86 28.51 -1.58
CA ASP A 558 -5.11 29.84 -0.99
C ASP A 558 -5.17 30.91 -2.10
N PRO A 559 -6.28 31.69 -2.20
CA PRO A 559 -6.42 32.74 -3.22
C PRO A 559 -5.35 33.81 -3.18
N GLN A 560 -4.72 34.03 -2.02
CA GLN A 560 -3.63 35.02 -1.86
C GLN A 560 -2.26 34.47 -2.27
N ILE A 561 -2.14 33.14 -2.51
CA ILE A 561 -0.92 32.48 -2.97
C ILE A 561 -1.06 32.12 -4.46
N SER A 562 -1.79 31.06 -4.78
CA SER A 562 -1.96 30.60 -6.16
C SER A 562 -3.42 30.45 -6.59
N GLY A 563 -4.35 30.33 -5.66
CA GLY A 563 -5.77 30.18 -5.94
C GLY A 563 -6.13 28.96 -6.81
N PHE A 564 -5.33 27.90 -6.72
CA PHE A 564 -5.56 26.70 -7.52
C PHE A 564 -6.87 26.02 -7.15
N SER A 565 -7.52 25.42 -8.16
CA SER A 565 -8.60 24.49 -7.90
C SER A 565 -8.06 23.22 -7.19
N MET A 566 -8.93 22.49 -6.52
CA MET A 566 -8.58 21.19 -5.92
C MET A 566 -7.90 20.25 -6.93
N LYS A 567 -8.38 20.23 -8.17
CA LYS A 567 -7.83 19.43 -9.26
C LYS A 567 -6.39 19.84 -9.60
N ASP A 568 -6.13 21.14 -9.66
CA ASP A 568 -4.80 21.67 -10.00
C ASP A 568 -3.83 21.48 -8.82
N ALA A 569 -4.28 21.69 -7.59
CA ALA A 569 -3.50 21.43 -6.39
C ALA A 569 -3.09 19.94 -6.28
N ASN A 570 -4.00 19.03 -6.59
CA ASN A 570 -3.70 17.59 -6.63
C ASN A 570 -2.73 17.24 -7.77
N ARG A 571 -2.84 17.90 -8.93
CA ARG A 571 -1.88 17.76 -10.04
C ARG A 571 -0.49 18.23 -9.61
N LEU A 572 -0.37 19.42 -9.02
CA LEU A 572 0.89 19.95 -8.49
C LEU A 572 1.53 18.99 -7.48
N ARG A 573 0.74 18.51 -6.53
CA ARG A 573 1.18 17.51 -5.55
C ARG A 573 1.77 16.25 -6.22
N LYS A 574 1.08 15.70 -7.24
CA LYS A 574 1.57 14.52 -7.99
C LYS A 574 2.89 14.80 -8.71
N ILE A 575 3.05 15.98 -9.29
CA ILE A 575 4.26 16.43 -9.98
C ILE A 575 5.42 16.51 -8.98
N ILE A 576 5.20 17.14 -7.82
CA ILE A 576 6.20 17.23 -6.75
C ILE A 576 6.59 15.84 -6.24
N ALA A 577 5.61 14.97 -5.97
CA ALA A 577 5.85 13.61 -5.48
C ALA A 577 6.65 12.74 -6.46
N LYS A 578 6.39 12.91 -7.77
CA LYS A 578 7.11 12.20 -8.85
C LYS A 578 8.41 12.93 -9.27
N LYS A 579 8.71 14.10 -8.70
CA LYS A 579 9.83 14.98 -9.09
C LYS A 579 9.87 15.32 -10.58
N ASN A 580 8.74 15.39 -11.22
CA ASN A 580 8.65 15.77 -12.61
C ASN A 580 8.57 17.30 -12.76
N PHE A 581 9.63 18.00 -12.36
CA PHE A 581 9.68 19.48 -12.34
C PHE A 581 9.56 20.14 -13.71
N LYS A 582 9.67 19.37 -14.80
CA LYS A 582 9.42 19.88 -16.16
C LYS A 582 7.93 20.20 -16.41
N ASP A 583 7.04 19.66 -15.61
CA ASP A 583 5.59 19.84 -15.74
C ASP A 583 5.02 20.93 -14.80
N ILE A 584 5.87 21.58 -13.99
CA ILE A 584 5.57 22.78 -13.23
C ILE A 584 5.83 24.00 -14.11
#